data_e6dd8fa41d02d0fc821bcced1292c69c
#
_entry.id   e6dd8fa41d02d0fc821bcced1292c69c
#
_cell.length_a   1.000
_cell.length_b   1.000
_cell.length_c   1.000
_cell.angle_alpha   90.00
_cell.angle_beta   90.00
_cell.angle_gamma   90.00
#
_symmetry.space_group_name_H-M   'P 1'
#
loop_
_entity.id
_entity.type
_entity.pdbx_description
1 polymer ?
#
loop_
_entity_poly.entity_id
_entity_poly.type
_entity_poly.pdbx_seq_one_letter_code
_entity_poly.pdbx_strand_id
1 'polypeptide(L)'
;MPAVFLVSDTHFGHKGVCHFTRNDGVTKLRPWDTPEEMDEAMVKSWNERVKPNDKIYHLGDVVINRKSLVTMSRLNGDKVLIRGNHDIFPDDEYRKYFRELRAYHVVEGMIMSHIPIHEESLGRFGVNIHGHLHANRVMKRGPAAGEFVTQVVDPRYHCVCVEHTNFAPILFEDVKKRIVEEGGEIGFRSGNGPTM
;
A
#
# COMPACT_ATOMS: atom_id res chain seq x y z
N MET A 1 -20.92 10.22 -5.66
CA MET A 1 -20.51 8.80 -5.69
C MET A 1 -19.55 8.57 -4.55
N PRO A 2 -19.50 7.38 -3.92
CA PRO A 2 -18.49 7.06 -2.93
C PRO A 2 -17.08 7.24 -3.50
N ALA A 3 -16.19 7.82 -2.72
CA ALA A 3 -14.78 7.92 -3.08
C ALA A 3 -14.07 6.57 -2.88
N VAL A 4 -12.95 6.37 -3.58
CA VAL A 4 -12.11 5.19 -3.45
C VAL A 4 -10.79 5.59 -2.84
N PHE A 5 -10.37 4.91 -1.79
CA PHE A 5 -9.12 5.15 -1.10
C PHE A 5 -8.24 3.90 -1.08
N LEU A 6 -6.94 4.10 -1.03
CA LEU A 6 -5.92 3.07 -0.87
C LEU A 6 -5.13 3.29 0.41
N VAL A 7 -4.70 2.20 1.03
CA VAL A 7 -3.80 2.21 2.19
C VAL A 7 -3.10 0.86 2.28
N SER A 8 -1.92 0.82 2.85
CA SER A 8 -1.20 -0.43 3.14
C SER A 8 -0.35 -0.31 4.39
N ASP A 9 -0.02 -1.46 4.98
CA ASP A 9 0.98 -1.59 6.06
C ASP A 9 0.64 -0.76 7.29
N THR A 10 -0.62 -0.77 7.70
CA THR A 10 -1.06 -0.07 8.90
C THR A 10 -0.42 -0.63 10.16
N HIS A 11 -0.26 -1.95 10.26
CA HIS A 11 0.37 -2.63 11.38
C HIS A 11 -0.18 -2.18 12.75
N PHE A 12 -1.50 -2.03 12.88
CA PHE A 12 -2.12 -1.63 14.13
C PHE A 12 -1.70 -2.54 15.29
N GLY A 13 -1.37 -1.92 16.43
CA GLY A 13 -0.90 -2.60 17.63
C GLY A 13 0.52 -3.16 17.55
N HIS A 14 1.32 -2.77 16.55
CA HIS A 14 2.68 -3.27 16.37
C HIS A 14 3.71 -2.41 17.10
N LYS A 15 4.14 -2.86 18.28
CA LYS A 15 5.15 -2.15 19.08
C LYS A 15 6.48 -1.95 18.33
N GLY A 16 6.94 -2.97 17.60
CA GLY A 16 8.25 -2.93 16.92
C GLY A 16 8.35 -1.82 15.88
N VAL A 17 7.27 -1.56 15.12
CA VAL A 17 7.31 -0.55 14.05
C VAL A 17 7.52 0.88 14.55
N CYS A 18 7.20 1.15 15.82
CA CYS A 18 7.47 2.43 16.47
C CYS A 18 8.95 2.64 16.82
N HIS A 19 9.75 1.57 16.75
CA HIS A 19 11.20 1.59 17.06
C HIS A 19 12.07 1.37 15.81
N PHE A 20 11.49 1.01 14.68
CA PHE A 20 12.25 0.83 13.45
C PHE A 20 12.76 2.17 12.93
N THR A 21 13.94 2.12 12.30
CA THR A 21 14.55 3.24 11.60
C THR A 21 14.49 3.03 10.09
N ARG A 22 14.59 4.11 9.34
CA ARG A 22 14.79 4.07 7.88
C ARG A 22 16.18 3.51 7.57
N ASN A 23 16.49 3.34 6.28
CA ASN A 23 17.79 2.80 5.81
C ASN A 23 19.01 3.62 6.25
N ASP A 24 18.83 4.85 6.71
CA ASP A 24 19.88 5.70 7.29
C ASP A 24 20.27 5.27 8.71
N GLY A 25 19.53 4.33 9.32
CA GLY A 25 19.76 3.82 10.67
C GLY A 25 19.48 4.82 11.81
N VAL A 26 19.00 6.03 11.49
CA VAL A 26 18.79 7.13 12.45
C VAL A 26 17.36 7.65 12.46
N THR A 27 16.80 7.91 11.29
CA THR A 27 15.45 8.48 11.18
C THR A 27 14.40 7.42 11.54
N LYS A 28 13.54 7.69 12.52
CA LYS A 28 12.42 6.80 12.84
C LYS A 28 11.56 6.53 11.61
N LEU A 29 11.12 5.27 11.46
CA LEU A 29 10.18 4.89 10.41
C LEU A 29 8.82 5.56 10.63
N ARG A 30 8.36 5.60 11.88
CA ARG A 30 7.10 6.23 12.34
C ARG A 30 7.35 7.18 13.51
N PRO A 31 6.64 8.30 13.61
CA PRO A 31 6.96 9.36 14.57
C PRO A 31 6.55 9.07 16.02
N TRP A 32 5.79 8.00 16.27
CA TRP A 32 5.24 7.66 17.59
C TRP A 32 6.17 6.75 18.38
N ASP A 33 6.09 6.82 19.70
CA ASP A 33 6.87 5.99 20.62
C ASP A 33 6.11 4.72 21.05
N THR A 34 4.79 4.76 21.01
CA THR A 34 3.93 3.64 21.39
C THR A 34 2.94 3.25 20.29
N PRO A 35 2.53 1.98 20.22
CA PRO A 35 1.51 1.56 19.27
C PRO A 35 0.15 2.21 19.57
N GLU A 36 -0.15 2.52 20.82
CA GLU A 36 -1.41 3.18 21.22
C GLU A 36 -1.48 4.59 20.61
N GLU A 37 -0.43 5.39 20.73
CA GLU A 37 -0.36 6.72 20.10
C GLU A 37 -0.45 6.63 18.58
N MET A 38 0.26 5.68 17.98
CA MET A 38 0.23 5.42 16.54
C MET A 38 -1.18 5.07 16.07
N ASP A 39 -1.81 4.10 16.73
CA ASP A 39 -3.14 3.61 16.36
C ASP A 39 -4.18 4.72 16.45
N GLU A 40 -4.20 5.49 17.55
CA GLU A 40 -5.16 6.60 17.73
C GLU A 40 -4.96 7.70 16.68
N ALA A 41 -3.71 8.08 16.40
CA ALA A 41 -3.41 9.06 15.37
C ALA A 41 -3.85 8.60 13.98
N MET A 42 -3.60 7.32 13.64
CA MET A 42 -3.99 6.76 12.35
C MET A 42 -5.49 6.57 12.22
N VAL A 43 -6.19 6.12 13.29
CA VAL A 43 -7.67 6.03 13.32
C VAL A 43 -8.29 7.40 13.10
N LYS A 44 -7.79 8.43 13.78
CA LYS A 44 -8.24 9.81 13.62
C LYS A 44 -8.06 10.28 12.17
N SER A 45 -6.83 10.18 11.64
CA SER A 45 -6.49 10.63 10.28
C SER A 45 -7.28 9.87 9.20
N TRP A 46 -7.55 8.57 9.43
CA TRP A 46 -8.39 7.76 8.55
C TRP A 46 -9.82 8.29 8.51
N ASN A 47 -10.45 8.47 9.68
CA ASN A 47 -11.86 8.86 9.77
C ASN A 47 -12.13 10.32 9.40
N GLU A 48 -11.12 11.19 9.45
CA GLU A 48 -11.19 12.55 8.91
C GLU A 48 -11.28 12.57 7.38
N ARG A 49 -10.72 11.57 6.69
CA ARG A 49 -10.68 11.50 5.22
C ARG A 49 -11.77 10.62 4.64
N VAL A 50 -11.99 9.46 5.26
CA VAL A 50 -12.86 8.41 4.75
C VAL A 50 -14.24 8.52 5.39
N LYS A 51 -15.27 8.56 4.58
CA LYS A 51 -16.68 8.55 5.00
C LYS A 51 -17.19 7.10 5.10
N PRO A 52 -18.29 6.84 5.85
CA PRO A 52 -18.83 5.49 6.02
C PRO A 52 -19.14 4.74 4.71
N ASN A 53 -19.54 5.46 3.67
CA ASN A 53 -19.92 4.86 2.38
C ASN A 53 -18.78 4.84 1.34
N ASP A 54 -17.59 5.35 1.68
CA ASP A 54 -16.44 5.31 0.78
C ASP A 54 -15.87 3.89 0.70
N LYS A 55 -15.17 3.58 -0.38
CA LYS A 55 -14.54 2.28 -0.60
C LYS A 55 -13.06 2.33 -0.26
N ILE A 56 -12.58 1.33 0.47
CA ILE A 56 -11.18 1.19 0.84
C ILE A 56 -10.61 -0.09 0.25
N TYR A 57 -9.49 0.01 -0.46
CA TYR A 57 -8.60 -1.12 -0.70
C TYR A 57 -7.44 -1.03 0.29
N HIS A 58 -7.39 -1.94 1.24
CA HIS A 58 -6.24 -2.15 2.11
C HIS A 58 -5.31 -3.16 1.45
N LEU A 59 -4.09 -2.75 1.11
CA LEU A 59 -3.14 -3.58 0.39
C LEU A 59 -2.27 -4.43 1.32
N GLY A 60 -2.84 -4.89 2.44
CA GLY A 60 -2.23 -5.88 3.32
C GLY A 60 -1.44 -5.32 4.50
N ASP A 61 -1.03 -6.25 5.36
CA ASP A 61 -0.32 -6.01 6.61
C ASP A 61 -1.11 -5.08 7.55
N VAL A 62 -2.34 -5.54 7.86
CA VAL A 62 -3.29 -4.79 8.69
C VAL A 62 -2.81 -4.72 10.14
N VAL A 63 -2.47 -5.87 10.72
CA VAL A 63 -2.04 -6.01 12.12
C VAL A 63 -0.99 -7.10 12.27
N ILE A 64 -0.21 -7.04 13.35
CA ILE A 64 0.67 -8.15 13.77
C ILE A 64 -0.03 -9.04 14.80
N ASN A 65 -0.84 -8.46 15.68
CA ASN A 65 -1.51 -9.19 16.75
C ASN A 65 -3.01 -9.36 16.44
N ARG A 66 -3.52 -10.58 16.58
CA ARG A 66 -4.94 -10.91 16.35
C ARG A 66 -5.90 -9.98 17.10
N LYS A 67 -5.59 -9.67 18.37
CA LYS A 67 -6.39 -8.76 19.20
C LYS A 67 -6.52 -7.35 18.63
N SER A 68 -5.55 -6.90 17.85
CA SER A 68 -5.56 -5.56 17.24
C SER A 68 -6.45 -5.47 16.00
N LEU A 69 -6.96 -6.60 15.46
CA LEU A 69 -7.95 -6.58 14.36
C LEU A 69 -9.21 -5.81 14.72
N VAL A 70 -9.56 -5.73 16.01
CA VAL A 70 -10.73 -4.96 16.47
C VAL A 70 -10.63 -3.48 16.12
N THR A 71 -9.44 -2.93 15.95
CA THR A 71 -9.22 -1.53 15.50
C THR A 71 -9.94 -1.26 14.18
N MET A 72 -10.05 -2.28 13.30
CA MET A 72 -10.75 -2.15 12.01
C MET A 72 -12.25 -1.83 12.14
N SER A 73 -12.89 -2.15 13.28
CA SER A 73 -14.28 -1.79 13.54
C SER A 73 -14.48 -0.28 13.81
N ARG A 74 -13.42 0.43 14.15
CA ARG A 74 -13.42 1.88 14.42
C ARG A 74 -13.25 2.72 13.16
N LEU A 75 -12.88 2.09 12.03
CA LEU A 75 -12.50 2.74 10.78
C LEU A 75 -13.68 2.80 9.82
N ASN A 76 -13.96 3.98 9.29
CA ASN A 76 -14.97 4.20 8.27
C ASN A 76 -14.64 3.49 6.95
N GLY A 77 -15.66 3.31 6.12
CA GLY A 77 -15.56 2.82 4.75
C GLY A 77 -15.88 1.33 4.58
N ASP A 78 -16.28 0.99 3.36
CA ASP A 78 -16.48 -0.38 2.89
C ASP A 78 -15.12 -0.96 2.46
N LYS A 79 -14.61 -1.90 3.25
CA LYS A 79 -13.20 -2.33 3.19
C LYS A 79 -13.04 -3.63 2.41
N VAL A 80 -12.09 -3.64 1.47
CA VAL A 80 -11.58 -4.81 0.74
C VAL A 80 -10.12 -5.02 1.13
N LEU A 81 -9.74 -6.24 1.52
CA LEU A 81 -8.36 -6.58 1.87
C LEU A 81 -7.70 -7.32 0.69
N ILE A 82 -6.55 -6.82 0.25
CA ILE A 82 -5.56 -7.56 -0.52
C ILE A 82 -4.54 -8.05 0.48
N ARG A 83 -4.50 -9.37 0.75
CA ARG A 83 -3.73 -9.93 1.86
C ARG A 83 -2.23 -9.70 1.72
N GLY A 84 -1.61 -9.26 2.81
CA GLY A 84 -0.16 -9.16 2.98
C GLY A 84 0.44 -10.41 3.64
N ASN A 85 1.75 -10.41 3.77
CA ASN A 85 2.48 -11.54 4.36
C ASN A 85 2.31 -11.65 5.89
N HIS A 86 1.94 -10.57 6.56
CA HIS A 86 1.59 -10.60 7.98
C HIS A 86 0.09 -10.82 8.25
N ASP A 87 -0.75 -10.87 7.22
CA ASP A 87 -2.18 -11.18 7.36
C ASP A 87 -2.38 -12.72 7.43
N ILE A 88 -1.86 -13.33 8.49
CA ILE A 88 -1.74 -14.78 8.66
C ILE A 88 -2.92 -15.44 9.38
N PHE A 89 -3.88 -14.66 9.90
CA PHE A 89 -5.02 -15.21 10.61
C PHE A 89 -6.03 -15.85 9.64
N PRO A 90 -6.92 -16.73 10.14
CA PRO A 90 -7.97 -17.33 9.31
C PRO A 90 -8.87 -16.28 8.66
N ASP A 91 -9.41 -16.60 7.49
CA ASP A 91 -10.26 -15.70 6.69
C ASP A 91 -11.48 -15.18 7.44
N ASP A 92 -12.08 -16.01 8.29
CA ASP A 92 -13.27 -15.67 9.09
C ASP A 92 -12.98 -14.53 10.09
N GLU A 93 -11.74 -14.40 10.56
CA GLU A 93 -11.33 -13.28 11.41
C GLU A 93 -11.32 -11.94 10.64
N TYR A 94 -10.79 -11.95 9.42
CA TYR A 94 -10.77 -10.74 8.56
C TYR A 94 -12.16 -10.40 8.03
N ARG A 95 -13.00 -11.40 7.70
CA ARG A 95 -14.37 -11.19 7.19
C ARG A 95 -15.30 -10.51 8.18
N LYS A 96 -14.92 -10.40 9.45
CA LYS A 96 -15.63 -9.57 10.44
C LYS A 96 -15.53 -8.07 10.14
N TYR A 97 -14.48 -7.66 9.39
CA TYR A 97 -14.14 -6.26 9.16
C TYR A 97 -14.01 -5.91 7.67
N PHE A 98 -13.74 -6.88 6.83
CA PHE A 98 -13.58 -6.71 5.39
C PHE A 98 -14.66 -7.46 4.64
N ARG A 99 -15.31 -6.78 3.70
CA ARG A 99 -16.32 -7.38 2.84
C ARG A 99 -15.74 -8.47 1.93
N GLU A 100 -14.54 -8.25 1.43
CA GLU A 100 -13.85 -9.14 0.51
C GLU A 100 -12.38 -9.32 0.91
N LEU A 101 -11.86 -10.53 0.64
CA LEU A 101 -10.44 -10.84 0.74
C LEU A 101 -9.95 -11.23 -0.65
N ARG A 102 -8.84 -10.69 -1.07
CA ARG A 102 -8.25 -10.89 -2.40
C ARG A 102 -6.75 -11.14 -2.31
N ALA A 103 -6.19 -11.87 -3.28
CA ALA A 103 -4.75 -11.99 -3.47
C ALA A 103 -4.17 -10.76 -4.19
N TYR A 104 -4.92 -10.22 -5.16
CA TYR A 104 -4.62 -9.00 -5.91
C TYR A 104 -5.92 -8.40 -6.48
N HIS A 105 -5.83 -7.20 -7.04
CA HIS A 105 -6.94 -6.57 -7.75
C HIS A 105 -6.45 -5.82 -8.98
N VAL A 106 -7.21 -5.88 -10.06
CA VAL A 106 -6.92 -5.13 -11.29
C VAL A 106 -8.00 -4.09 -11.51
N VAL A 107 -7.58 -2.87 -11.72
CA VAL A 107 -8.48 -1.74 -12.00
C VAL A 107 -7.80 -0.75 -12.97
N GLU A 108 -8.51 -0.31 -13.99
CA GLU A 108 -8.04 0.68 -14.98
C GLU A 108 -6.66 0.31 -15.59
N GLY A 109 -6.36 -0.98 -15.78
CA GLY A 109 -5.08 -1.45 -16.32
C GLY A 109 -3.91 -1.41 -15.33
N MET A 110 -4.16 -1.10 -14.07
CA MET A 110 -3.19 -1.19 -12.98
C MET A 110 -3.44 -2.44 -12.14
N ILE A 111 -2.40 -3.06 -11.60
CA ILE A 111 -2.51 -4.17 -10.67
C ILE A 111 -2.18 -3.71 -9.25
N MET A 112 -3.05 -4.02 -8.31
CA MET A 112 -2.85 -3.82 -6.87
C MET A 112 -2.44 -5.14 -6.24
N SER A 113 -1.35 -5.16 -5.50
CA SER A 113 -0.86 -6.31 -4.74
C SER A 113 -0.23 -5.84 -3.43
N HIS A 114 -0.03 -6.73 -2.46
CA HIS A 114 0.73 -6.34 -1.27
C HIS A 114 2.23 -6.24 -1.61
N ILE A 115 2.83 -7.33 -2.06
CA ILE A 115 4.24 -7.36 -2.46
C ILE A 115 4.36 -6.85 -3.90
N PRO A 116 5.38 -6.03 -4.23
CA PRO A 116 5.66 -5.67 -5.63
C PRO A 116 5.81 -6.92 -6.50
N ILE A 117 5.08 -6.99 -7.60
CA ILE A 117 5.19 -8.13 -8.52
C ILE A 117 6.47 -8.03 -9.36
N HIS A 118 6.97 -9.16 -9.83
CA HIS A 118 8.11 -9.20 -10.72
C HIS A 118 7.84 -8.40 -12.01
N GLU A 119 8.83 -7.70 -12.55
CA GLU A 119 8.66 -6.81 -13.71
C GLU A 119 8.12 -7.52 -14.96
N GLU A 120 8.47 -8.78 -15.16
CA GLU A 120 7.93 -9.61 -16.25
C GLU A 120 6.42 -9.85 -16.13
N SER A 121 5.90 -9.82 -14.89
CA SER A 121 4.46 -9.95 -14.63
C SER A 121 3.67 -8.68 -14.93
N LEU A 122 4.35 -7.54 -15.13
CA LEU A 122 3.72 -6.27 -15.53
C LEU A 122 3.30 -6.22 -17.00
N GLY A 123 3.62 -7.23 -17.81
CA GLY A 123 3.53 -7.19 -19.28
C GLY A 123 2.24 -6.60 -19.85
N ARG A 124 1.10 -6.82 -19.23
CA ARG A 124 -0.20 -6.27 -19.65
C ARG A 124 -0.70 -5.11 -18.77
N PHE A 125 -0.05 -4.84 -17.66
CA PHE A 125 -0.41 -3.76 -16.74
C PHE A 125 0.52 -2.57 -16.96
N GLY A 126 0.01 -1.34 -16.82
CA GLY A 126 0.85 -0.14 -16.86
C GLY A 126 1.68 -0.01 -15.58
N VAL A 127 1.06 -0.30 -14.44
CA VAL A 127 1.62 -0.02 -13.12
C VAL A 127 1.22 -1.09 -12.11
N ASN A 128 2.10 -1.33 -11.13
CA ASN A 128 1.79 -2.01 -9.90
C ASN A 128 1.68 -1.01 -8.73
N ILE A 129 0.51 -0.95 -8.11
CA ILE A 129 0.30 -0.25 -6.84
C ILE A 129 0.46 -1.29 -5.74
N HIS A 130 1.32 -1.01 -4.74
CA HIS A 130 1.72 -2.03 -3.76
C HIS A 130 1.95 -1.46 -2.36
N GLY A 131 2.11 -2.37 -1.40
CA GLY A 131 2.55 -2.14 -0.03
C GLY A 131 3.96 -2.66 0.26
N HIS A 132 4.15 -3.25 1.42
CA HIS A 132 5.27 -4.10 1.85
C HIS A 132 6.62 -3.39 2.05
N LEU A 133 6.97 -2.42 1.23
CA LEU A 133 8.29 -1.81 1.25
C LEU A 133 8.43 -0.66 2.26
N HIS A 134 7.36 -0.34 3.00
CA HIS A 134 7.34 0.77 3.96
C HIS A 134 7.84 2.07 3.32
N ALA A 135 8.87 2.69 3.89
CA ALA A 135 9.46 3.94 3.37
C ALA A 135 10.32 3.75 2.10
N ASN A 136 10.56 2.50 1.67
CA ASN A 136 11.37 2.22 0.50
C ASN A 136 10.53 2.23 -0.79
N ARG A 137 11.24 2.32 -1.94
CA ARG A 137 10.66 2.27 -3.27
C ARG A 137 11.35 1.21 -4.13
N VAL A 138 10.67 0.70 -5.14
CA VAL A 138 11.29 -0.15 -6.16
C VAL A 138 12.21 0.71 -7.02
N MET A 139 13.44 0.26 -7.19
CA MET A 139 14.46 0.96 -7.94
C MET A 139 14.77 0.19 -9.22
N LYS A 140 15.16 0.92 -10.28
CA LYS A 140 15.68 0.35 -11.53
C LYS A 140 17.04 0.97 -11.90
N ARG A 141 17.72 0.34 -12.82
CA ARG A 141 18.92 0.89 -13.42
C ARG A 141 18.62 2.22 -14.11
N GLY A 142 19.29 3.26 -13.68
CA GLY A 142 19.28 4.58 -14.29
C GLY A 142 20.40 4.76 -15.32
N PRO A 143 20.57 5.97 -15.84
CA PRO A 143 21.67 6.30 -16.74
C PRO A 143 23.05 5.99 -16.13
N ALA A 144 23.98 5.58 -16.97
CA ALA A 144 25.38 5.44 -16.54
C ALA A 144 26.01 6.82 -16.30
N ALA A 145 26.74 6.96 -15.20
CA ALA A 145 27.55 8.12 -14.87
C ALA A 145 29.02 7.66 -14.82
N GLY A 146 29.71 7.70 -15.96
CA GLY A 146 31.03 7.08 -16.12
C GLY A 146 30.97 5.57 -15.97
N GLU A 147 31.78 4.99 -15.08
CA GLU A 147 31.79 3.55 -14.78
C GLU A 147 30.68 3.12 -13.81
N PHE A 148 29.96 4.07 -13.20
CA PHE A 148 28.90 3.78 -12.23
C PHE A 148 27.53 3.78 -12.88
N VAL A 149 26.71 2.78 -12.52
CA VAL A 149 25.28 2.72 -12.89
C VAL A 149 24.49 3.33 -11.75
N THR A 150 23.78 4.42 -12.04
CA THR A 150 22.88 5.04 -11.06
C THR A 150 21.66 4.17 -10.82
N GLN A 151 21.00 4.37 -9.67
CA GLN A 151 19.70 3.80 -9.38
C GLN A 151 18.65 4.91 -9.33
N VAL A 152 17.53 4.71 -10.02
CA VAL A 152 16.40 5.64 -10.03
C VAL A 152 15.14 4.91 -9.64
N VAL A 153 14.15 5.64 -9.12
CA VAL A 153 12.84 5.05 -8.83
C VAL A 153 12.22 4.49 -10.11
N ASP A 154 11.68 3.29 -10.04
CA ASP A 154 10.96 2.71 -11.17
C ASP A 154 9.52 3.25 -11.19
N PRO A 155 9.12 4.06 -12.20
CA PRO A 155 7.79 4.67 -12.29
C PRO A 155 6.66 3.66 -12.56
N ARG A 156 6.98 2.39 -12.73
CA ARG A 156 6.00 1.32 -12.86
C ARG A 156 5.48 0.81 -11.51
N TYR A 157 6.08 1.26 -10.38
CA TYR A 157 5.76 0.78 -9.04
C TYR A 157 5.43 1.95 -8.11
N HIS A 158 4.25 1.92 -7.50
CA HIS A 158 3.79 2.97 -6.58
C HIS A 158 3.42 2.40 -5.23
N CYS A 159 4.21 2.75 -4.23
CA CYS A 159 3.99 2.32 -2.85
C CYS A 159 2.94 3.19 -2.18
N VAL A 160 1.93 2.54 -1.55
CA VAL A 160 0.87 3.18 -0.76
C VAL A 160 0.92 2.78 0.72
N CYS A 161 2.10 2.34 1.18
CA CYS A 161 2.35 2.20 2.62
C CYS A 161 2.10 3.52 3.33
N VAL A 162 1.63 3.46 4.55
CA VAL A 162 1.26 4.64 5.34
C VAL A 162 2.40 5.66 5.47
N GLU A 163 3.66 5.23 5.39
CA GLU A 163 4.85 6.09 5.39
C GLU A 163 4.93 7.01 4.15
N HIS A 164 4.27 6.65 3.04
CA HIS A 164 4.18 7.46 1.81
C HIS A 164 2.92 8.31 1.72
N THR A 165 1.95 8.09 2.62
CA THR A 165 0.63 8.72 2.56
C THR A 165 0.30 9.56 3.78
N ASN A 166 1.33 9.93 4.54
CA ASN A 166 1.22 10.68 5.79
C ASN A 166 0.30 9.97 6.80
N PHE A 167 0.47 8.65 6.94
CA PHE A 167 -0.21 7.78 7.88
C PHE A 167 -1.74 7.80 7.80
N ALA A 168 -2.28 8.02 6.60
CA ALA A 168 -3.71 8.02 6.34
C ALA A 168 -4.03 7.44 4.96
N PRO A 169 -5.25 6.94 4.72
CA PRO A 169 -5.68 6.53 3.39
C PRO A 169 -5.56 7.66 2.37
N ILE A 170 -5.10 7.32 1.16
CA ILE A 170 -4.95 8.24 0.03
C ILE A 170 -6.06 8.01 -0.99
N LEU A 171 -6.61 9.08 -1.56
CA LEU A 171 -7.56 8.97 -2.66
C LEU A 171 -6.93 8.26 -3.87
N PHE A 172 -7.66 7.34 -4.47
CA PHE A 172 -7.20 6.63 -5.67
C PHE A 172 -6.89 7.60 -6.82
N GLU A 173 -7.68 8.67 -6.97
CA GLU A 173 -7.43 9.72 -7.96
C GLU A 173 -6.09 10.45 -7.72
N ASP A 174 -5.71 10.65 -6.46
CA ASP A 174 -4.41 11.27 -6.14
C ASP A 174 -3.25 10.31 -6.39
N VAL A 175 -3.45 9.00 -6.19
CA VAL A 175 -2.46 7.99 -6.60
C VAL A 175 -2.28 8.01 -8.12
N LYS A 176 -3.37 8.09 -8.90
CA LYS A 176 -3.30 8.20 -10.37
C LYS A 176 -2.53 9.43 -10.83
N LYS A 177 -2.74 10.59 -10.19
CA LYS A 177 -1.96 11.81 -10.48
C LYS A 177 -0.47 11.60 -10.22
N ARG A 178 -0.11 11.03 -9.05
CA ARG A 178 1.30 10.72 -8.74
C ARG A 178 1.93 9.77 -9.76
N ILE A 179 1.20 8.75 -10.20
CA ILE A 179 1.66 7.82 -11.24
C ILE A 179 2.08 8.58 -12.50
N VAL A 180 1.23 9.46 -12.98
CA VAL A 180 1.50 10.25 -14.20
C VAL A 180 2.66 11.23 -13.98
N GLU A 181 2.68 11.94 -12.86
CA GLU A 181 3.74 12.89 -12.50
C GLU A 181 5.12 12.22 -12.37
N GLU A 182 5.18 10.98 -11.89
CA GLU A 182 6.40 10.19 -11.75
C GLU A 182 6.78 9.45 -13.06
N GLY A 183 6.01 9.62 -14.15
CA GLY A 183 6.29 9.04 -15.47
C GLY A 183 5.77 7.61 -15.66
N GLY A 184 4.84 7.15 -14.82
CA GLY A 184 4.10 5.91 -15.01
C GLY A 184 2.98 6.07 -16.03
N GLU A 185 2.56 4.95 -16.62
CA GLU A 185 1.49 4.91 -17.63
C GLU A 185 0.27 4.17 -17.06
N ILE A 186 -0.87 4.86 -17.00
CA ILE A 186 -2.15 4.27 -16.58
C ILE A 186 -2.83 3.64 -17.80
N GLY A 187 -3.29 2.41 -17.65
CA GLY A 187 -4.03 1.68 -18.66
C GLY A 187 -3.39 0.35 -19.04
N PHE A 188 -4.12 -0.44 -19.80
CA PHE A 188 -3.59 -1.69 -20.34
C PHE A 188 -2.57 -1.39 -21.45
N ARG A 189 -1.39 -1.95 -21.36
CA ARG A 189 -0.42 -1.88 -22.45
C ARG A 189 -0.97 -2.64 -23.66
N SER A 190 -1.02 -1.96 -24.81
CA SER A 190 -1.38 -2.57 -26.07
C SER A 190 -0.19 -3.44 -26.55
N GLY A 191 -0.38 -4.75 -26.56
CA GLY A 191 0.41 -5.66 -27.37
C GLY A 191 1.68 -6.24 -26.74
N ASN A 192 1.87 -7.50 -27.02
CA ASN A 192 2.96 -8.43 -26.72
C ASN A 192 2.94 -9.07 -25.33
N GLY A 193 1.74 -9.42 -24.83
CA GLY A 193 1.69 -10.56 -23.94
C GLY A 193 2.00 -11.84 -24.75
N PRO A 194 2.69 -12.84 -24.17
CA PRO A 194 2.86 -14.11 -24.86
C PRO A 194 1.48 -14.62 -25.25
N THR A 195 1.29 -14.87 -26.55
CA THR A 195 0.17 -15.66 -27.05
C THR A 195 0.24 -17.02 -26.36
N MET A 196 -0.77 -17.32 -25.54
CA MET A 196 -0.99 -18.67 -25.05
C MET A 196 -1.38 -19.59 -26.20
#